data_ef37540bc127658378acbd7f0422826d
#
_entry.id   ef37540bc127658378acbd7f0422826d
#
_cell.length_a   1.000
_cell.length_b   1.000
_cell.length_c   1.000
_cell.angle_alpha   90.00
_cell.angle_beta   90.00
_cell.angle_gamma   90.00
#
_symmetry.space_group_name_H-M   'P 1'
#
loop_
_entity.id
_entity.type
_entity.pdbx_description
1 polymer ?
#
loop_
_entity_poly.entity_id
_entity_poly.type
_entity_poly.pdbx_seq_one_letter_code
_entity_poly.pdbx_strand_id
1 'polypeptide(L)'
;MAPSRKTTRAPRAATRTETDSFGPIEVPAVRYWGAQTERSRQNFRIGGDRMPLPIVRALGIVKLAAAQTNQKLGLLDKRRATAIARAAQEVIDGKHDDEFPLVVYQTGSGTQSNMNLNEVIANRANELLGGKRGAKAPVHPNDHVNMSQSSNDSFPTAMHIAAAQRITIDLIPALDYLARALRKKEKAFAKIVKIGRTHTQDATPLTLG
;
A
#
# COMPACT_ATOMS: atom_id res chain seq x y z
N MET A 1 -18.73 -46.80 -24.50
CA MET A 1 -17.43 -46.09 -24.36
C MET A 1 -17.71 -44.61 -24.49
N ALA A 2 -17.59 -43.85 -23.40
CA ALA A 2 -17.78 -42.40 -23.40
C ALA A 2 -16.45 -41.72 -23.79
N PRO A 3 -16.43 -40.63 -24.60
CA PRO A 3 -15.23 -40.00 -25.04
C PRO A 3 -14.59 -39.22 -23.86
N SER A 4 -13.28 -39.47 -23.63
CA SER A 4 -12.45 -38.78 -22.67
C SER A 4 -12.38 -37.27 -23.03
N ARG A 5 -12.89 -36.38 -22.17
CA ARG A 5 -12.70 -34.93 -22.25
C ARG A 5 -11.23 -34.61 -21.98
N LYS A 6 -10.50 -34.25 -23.02
CA LYS A 6 -9.17 -33.61 -22.90
C LYS A 6 -9.36 -32.27 -22.18
N THR A 7 -8.99 -32.17 -20.92
CA THR A 7 -8.86 -30.91 -20.22
C THR A 7 -7.68 -30.13 -20.82
N THR A 8 -7.96 -29.14 -21.63
CA THR A 8 -6.97 -28.17 -22.10
C THR A 8 -6.51 -27.35 -20.91
N ARG A 9 -5.29 -27.62 -20.44
CA ARG A 9 -4.62 -26.84 -19.39
C ARG A 9 -4.41 -25.43 -19.94
N ALA A 10 -4.96 -24.41 -19.24
CA ALA A 10 -4.75 -23.01 -19.61
C ALA A 10 -3.26 -22.71 -19.73
N PRO A 11 -2.81 -21.89 -20.70
CA PRO A 11 -1.41 -21.56 -20.88
C PRO A 11 -0.85 -20.98 -19.57
N ARG A 12 0.26 -21.53 -19.11
CA ARG A 12 0.97 -21.01 -17.91
C ARG A 12 1.38 -19.58 -18.22
N ALA A 13 0.99 -18.63 -17.36
CA ALA A 13 1.42 -17.23 -17.49
C ALA A 13 2.96 -17.19 -17.54
N ALA A 14 3.51 -16.35 -18.43
CA ALA A 14 4.95 -16.19 -18.57
C ALA A 14 5.57 -15.74 -17.22
N THR A 15 6.67 -16.37 -16.83
CA THR A 15 7.45 -16.04 -15.64
C THR A 15 8.83 -15.53 -16.02
N ARG A 16 9.50 -14.87 -15.10
CA ARG A 16 10.92 -14.56 -15.14
C ARG A 16 11.57 -15.08 -13.86
N THR A 17 12.79 -15.54 -13.94
CA THR A 17 13.57 -16.00 -12.78
C THR A 17 14.25 -14.79 -12.15
N GLU A 18 14.01 -14.55 -10.86
CA GLU A 18 14.75 -13.61 -10.03
C GLU A 18 15.47 -14.34 -8.89
N THR A 19 16.44 -13.69 -8.26
CA THR A 19 17.19 -14.26 -7.14
C THR A 19 17.18 -13.33 -5.94
N ASP A 20 17.15 -13.91 -4.75
CA ASP A 20 17.42 -13.23 -3.47
C ASP A 20 18.44 -14.05 -2.66
N SER A 21 18.63 -13.73 -1.37
CA SER A 21 19.53 -14.47 -0.48
C SER A 21 19.16 -15.94 -0.28
N PHE A 22 17.92 -16.35 -0.60
CA PHE A 22 17.43 -17.72 -0.50
C PHE A 22 17.48 -18.47 -1.85
N GLY A 23 18.03 -17.86 -2.90
CA GLY A 23 18.18 -18.48 -4.20
C GLY A 23 17.14 -18.06 -5.24
N PRO A 24 17.07 -18.76 -6.37
CA PRO A 24 16.17 -18.40 -7.49
C PRO A 24 14.70 -18.66 -7.15
N ILE A 25 13.83 -17.84 -7.73
CA ILE A 25 12.37 -17.95 -7.66
C ILE A 25 11.72 -17.42 -8.93
N GLU A 26 10.64 -18.09 -9.36
CA GLU A 26 9.86 -17.66 -10.51
C GLU A 26 8.85 -16.56 -10.13
N VAL A 27 8.93 -15.43 -10.81
CA VAL A 27 8.05 -14.27 -10.62
C VAL A 27 7.23 -14.07 -11.90
N PRO A 28 5.93 -13.77 -11.84
CA PRO A 28 5.15 -13.48 -13.04
C PRO A 28 5.77 -12.34 -13.86
N ALA A 29 6.06 -12.57 -15.15
CA ALA A 29 6.85 -11.66 -15.99
C ALA A 29 6.23 -10.26 -16.12
N VAL A 30 4.89 -10.18 -16.05
CA VAL A 30 4.14 -8.91 -16.17
C VAL A 30 4.17 -8.02 -14.92
N ARG A 31 4.55 -8.59 -13.77
CA ARG A 31 4.49 -7.89 -12.49
C ARG A 31 5.74 -7.08 -12.19
N TYR A 32 5.57 -5.98 -11.45
CA TYR A 32 6.69 -5.14 -10.98
C TYR A 32 7.33 -5.65 -9.68
N TRP A 33 6.61 -6.43 -8.86
CA TRP A 33 7.24 -7.02 -7.68
C TRP A 33 8.32 -8.03 -8.07
N GLY A 34 9.25 -8.31 -7.15
CA GLY A 34 10.38 -9.19 -7.39
C GLY A 34 10.38 -10.43 -6.50
N ALA A 35 11.59 -10.99 -6.31
CA ALA A 35 11.83 -12.25 -5.62
C ALA A 35 11.34 -12.26 -4.17
N GLN A 36 11.61 -11.22 -3.40
CA GLN A 36 11.23 -11.17 -1.98
C GLN A 36 9.72 -11.10 -1.80
N THR A 37 9.03 -10.31 -2.60
CA THR A 37 7.56 -10.26 -2.59
C THR A 37 6.95 -11.58 -3.01
N GLU A 38 7.46 -12.23 -4.05
CA GLU A 38 6.95 -13.52 -4.49
C GLU A 38 7.14 -14.59 -3.42
N ARG A 39 8.29 -14.60 -2.73
CA ARG A 39 8.56 -15.50 -1.62
C ARG A 39 7.62 -15.25 -0.45
N SER A 40 7.37 -13.99 -0.10
CA SER A 40 6.40 -13.62 0.94
C SER A 40 4.99 -14.11 0.59
N ARG A 41 4.55 -13.97 -0.67
CA ARG A 41 3.25 -14.49 -1.14
C ARG A 41 3.12 -16.01 -0.97
N GLN A 42 4.22 -16.74 -1.16
CA GLN A 42 4.23 -18.20 -1.01
C GLN A 42 4.26 -18.62 0.46
N ASN A 43 4.97 -17.89 1.31
CA ASN A 43 5.14 -18.23 2.72
C ASN A 43 3.95 -17.81 3.59
N PHE A 44 3.33 -16.67 3.31
CA PHE A 44 2.25 -16.10 4.14
C PHE A 44 0.90 -16.18 3.43
N ARG A 45 0.32 -17.37 3.40
CA ARG A 45 -1.03 -17.63 2.86
C ARG A 45 -2.08 -17.60 3.97
N ILE A 46 -2.10 -16.53 4.77
CA ILE A 46 -2.92 -16.40 5.97
C ILE A 46 -3.91 -15.26 5.77
N GLY A 47 -5.19 -15.60 5.76
CA GLY A 47 -6.27 -14.62 5.55
C GLY A 47 -6.32 -14.09 4.12
N GLY A 48 -7.17 -13.08 3.90
CA GLY A 48 -7.38 -12.43 2.60
C GLY A 48 -7.10 -10.91 2.63
N ASP A 49 -6.95 -10.34 3.82
CA ASP A 49 -6.78 -8.90 4.01
C ASP A 49 -5.39 -8.46 3.53
N ARG A 50 -5.37 -7.56 2.57
CA ARG A 50 -4.13 -6.99 2.02
C ARG A 50 -3.71 -5.74 2.78
N MET A 51 -2.44 -5.39 2.64
CA MET A 51 -1.92 -4.12 3.18
C MET A 51 -2.74 -2.95 2.63
N PRO A 52 -3.30 -2.09 3.51
CA PRO A 52 -4.13 -0.96 3.09
C PRO A 52 -3.40 -0.02 2.13
N LEU A 53 -4.03 0.34 1.01
CA LEU A 53 -3.44 1.24 0.01
C LEU A 53 -2.96 2.59 0.57
N PRO A 54 -3.63 3.21 1.56
CA PRO A 54 -3.08 4.42 2.20
C PRO A 54 -1.67 4.24 2.78
N ILE A 55 -1.37 3.06 3.36
CA ILE A 55 -0.01 2.74 3.85
C ILE A 55 0.96 2.58 2.69
N VAL A 56 0.56 1.91 1.62
CA VAL A 56 1.39 1.75 0.40
C VAL A 56 1.75 3.11 -0.18
N ARG A 57 0.77 4.02 -0.32
CA ARG A 57 1.00 5.38 -0.81
C ARG A 57 1.88 6.21 0.12
N ALA A 58 1.69 6.08 1.44
CA ALA A 58 2.53 6.73 2.43
C ALA A 58 3.99 6.23 2.39
N LEU A 59 4.20 4.92 2.21
CA LEU A 59 5.53 4.38 1.93
C LEU A 59 6.12 4.97 0.64
N GLY A 60 5.31 5.17 -0.40
CA GLY A 60 5.71 5.87 -1.63
C GLY A 60 6.25 7.28 -1.34
N ILE A 61 5.58 8.04 -0.47
CA ILE A 61 6.03 9.36 -0.01
C ILE A 61 7.39 9.27 0.69
N VAL A 62 7.57 8.29 1.58
CA VAL A 62 8.85 8.05 2.26
C VAL A 62 9.96 7.76 1.25
N LYS A 63 9.72 6.90 0.24
CA LYS A 63 10.72 6.57 -0.80
C LYS A 63 11.06 7.77 -1.69
N LEU A 64 10.06 8.57 -2.04
CA LEU A 64 10.27 9.82 -2.78
C LEU A 64 11.18 10.78 -2.00
N ALA A 65 10.85 11.03 -0.74
CA ALA A 65 11.63 11.91 0.14
C ALA A 65 13.07 11.40 0.35
N ALA A 66 13.23 10.08 0.58
CA ALA A 66 14.54 9.45 0.76
C ALA A 66 15.41 9.57 -0.51
N ALA A 67 14.84 9.32 -1.70
CA ALA A 67 15.58 9.47 -2.96
C ALA A 67 16.05 10.89 -3.18
N GLN A 68 15.21 11.90 -2.92
CA GLN A 68 15.56 13.31 -3.03
C GLN A 68 16.61 13.73 -2.01
N THR A 69 16.50 13.24 -0.77
CA THR A 69 17.46 13.53 0.30
C THR A 69 18.83 12.92 0.01
N ASN A 70 18.86 11.62 -0.37
CA ASN A 70 20.12 10.95 -0.73
C ASN A 70 20.80 11.60 -1.95
N GLN A 71 20.01 12.10 -2.90
CA GLN A 71 20.56 12.88 -4.02
C GLN A 71 21.19 14.19 -3.54
N LYS A 72 20.52 14.95 -2.66
CA LYS A 72 21.06 16.21 -2.10
C LYS A 72 22.33 16.00 -1.29
N LEU A 73 22.44 14.86 -0.61
CA LEU A 73 23.61 14.46 0.16
C LEU A 73 24.76 13.90 -0.71
N GLY A 74 24.54 13.75 -2.03
CA GLY A 74 25.54 13.18 -2.94
C GLY A 74 25.70 11.66 -2.85
N LEU A 75 24.84 10.96 -2.10
CA LEU A 75 24.86 9.51 -1.93
C LEU A 75 24.23 8.76 -3.09
N LEU A 76 23.28 9.37 -3.77
CA LEU A 76 22.57 8.82 -4.92
C LEU A 76 22.70 9.77 -6.11
N ASP A 77 23.15 9.24 -7.26
CA ASP A 77 23.28 10.06 -8.47
C ASP A 77 21.94 10.56 -8.99
N LYS A 78 21.98 11.72 -9.68
CA LYS A 78 20.79 12.41 -10.18
C LYS A 78 19.92 11.55 -11.10
N ARG A 79 20.52 10.73 -11.96
CA ARG A 79 19.80 9.91 -12.94
C ARG A 79 18.96 8.86 -12.25
N ARG A 80 19.54 8.11 -11.28
CA ARG A 80 18.80 7.09 -10.50
C ARG A 80 17.79 7.75 -9.58
N ALA A 81 18.17 8.81 -8.86
CA ALA A 81 17.26 9.52 -7.95
C ALA A 81 16.01 10.04 -8.67
N THR A 82 16.16 10.62 -9.86
CA THR A 82 15.02 11.10 -10.67
C THR A 82 14.12 9.95 -11.10
N ALA A 83 14.67 8.81 -11.52
CA ALA A 83 13.88 7.65 -11.92
C ALA A 83 13.13 7.03 -10.73
N ILE A 84 13.79 6.90 -9.57
CA ILE A 84 13.17 6.41 -8.32
C ILE A 84 12.06 7.35 -7.89
N ALA A 85 12.32 8.67 -7.86
CA ALA A 85 11.32 9.67 -7.47
C ALA A 85 10.09 9.63 -8.37
N ARG A 86 10.28 9.49 -9.69
CA ARG A 86 9.17 9.34 -10.65
C ARG A 86 8.38 8.05 -10.43
N ALA A 87 9.06 6.92 -10.25
CA ALA A 87 8.40 5.65 -9.96
C ALA A 87 7.65 5.68 -8.62
N ALA A 88 8.23 6.30 -7.58
CA ALA A 88 7.57 6.50 -6.29
C ALA A 88 6.32 7.38 -6.43
N GLN A 89 6.37 8.45 -7.25
CA GLN A 89 5.20 9.28 -7.52
C GLN A 89 4.08 8.50 -8.24
N GLU A 90 4.42 7.60 -9.18
CA GLU A 90 3.43 6.73 -9.82
C GLU A 90 2.72 5.81 -8.80
N VAL A 91 3.42 5.35 -7.75
CA VAL A 91 2.80 4.59 -6.64
C VAL A 91 1.89 5.49 -5.80
N ILE A 92 2.32 6.71 -5.45
CA ILE A 92 1.51 7.68 -4.71
C ILE A 92 0.22 7.99 -5.47
N ASP A 93 0.31 8.12 -6.79
CA ASP A 93 -0.84 8.38 -7.69
C ASP A 93 -1.77 7.16 -7.87
N GLY A 94 -1.43 5.99 -7.31
CA GLY A 94 -2.23 4.76 -7.39
C GLY A 94 -2.13 4.01 -8.73
N LYS A 95 -1.13 4.31 -9.58
CA LYS A 95 -0.99 3.67 -10.90
C LYS A 95 -0.53 2.22 -10.82
N HIS A 96 -0.10 1.76 -9.65
CA HIS A 96 0.45 0.43 -9.42
C HIS A 96 -0.23 -0.30 -8.25
N ASP A 97 -1.48 0.02 -7.93
CA ASP A 97 -2.19 -0.55 -6.76
C ASP A 97 -2.25 -2.10 -6.79
N ASP A 98 -2.32 -2.71 -7.98
CA ASP A 98 -2.32 -4.16 -8.16
C ASP A 98 -0.97 -4.85 -7.92
N GLU A 99 0.10 -4.08 -7.72
CA GLU A 99 1.46 -4.58 -7.50
C GLU A 99 1.77 -4.83 -6.01
N PHE A 100 0.77 -4.68 -5.13
CA PHE A 100 0.89 -4.85 -3.68
C PHE A 100 0.01 -6.00 -3.17
N PRO A 101 0.38 -7.26 -3.49
CA PRO A 101 -0.45 -8.43 -3.23
C PRO A 101 -0.34 -8.97 -1.80
N LEU A 102 0.56 -8.43 -0.97
CA LEU A 102 0.90 -9.01 0.32
C LEU A 102 -0.23 -8.85 1.34
N VAL A 103 -0.48 -9.92 2.10
CA VAL A 103 -1.44 -9.92 3.21
C VAL A 103 -0.89 -9.18 4.43
N VAL A 104 -1.79 -8.70 5.30
CA VAL A 104 -1.38 -8.03 6.56
C VAL A 104 -0.74 -9.00 7.54
N TYR A 105 -1.11 -10.28 7.50
CA TYR A 105 -0.54 -11.34 8.35
C TYR A 105 0.79 -11.84 7.79
N GLN A 106 1.81 -11.02 7.88
CA GLN A 106 3.20 -11.28 7.55
C GLN A 106 4.06 -11.17 8.81
N THR A 107 5.35 -10.81 8.74
CA THR A 107 6.27 -10.82 9.89
C THR A 107 6.01 -9.74 10.96
N GLY A 108 5.03 -8.89 10.81
CA GLY A 108 4.65 -7.87 11.81
C GLY A 108 5.51 -6.61 11.85
N SER A 109 6.75 -6.65 11.34
CA SER A 109 7.67 -5.49 11.28
C SER A 109 7.47 -4.59 10.06
N GLY A 110 6.60 -4.97 9.10
CA GLY A 110 6.38 -4.27 7.85
C GLY A 110 7.49 -4.44 6.80
N THR A 111 8.49 -5.27 7.08
CA THR A 111 9.65 -5.46 6.20
C THR A 111 9.24 -5.96 4.82
N GLN A 112 8.33 -6.93 4.72
CA GLN A 112 7.87 -7.46 3.44
C GLN A 112 7.15 -6.40 2.62
N SER A 113 6.29 -5.56 3.22
CA SER A 113 5.62 -4.46 2.54
C SER A 113 6.62 -3.40 2.07
N ASN A 114 7.62 -3.06 2.90
CA ASN A 114 8.71 -2.17 2.52
C ASN A 114 9.49 -2.74 1.32
N MET A 115 9.83 -4.04 1.35
CA MET A 115 10.55 -4.69 0.24
C MET A 115 9.70 -4.78 -1.03
N ASN A 116 8.40 -5.07 -0.92
CA ASN A 116 7.49 -5.05 -2.05
C ASN A 116 7.53 -3.69 -2.77
N LEU A 117 7.46 -2.61 -2.00
CA LEU A 117 7.56 -1.27 -2.56
C LEU A 117 8.92 -1.00 -3.20
N ASN A 118 10.02 -1.41 -2.54
CA ASN A 118 11.36 -1.27 -3.10
C ASN A 118 11.50 -1.98 -4.45
N GLU A 119 10.98 -3.19 -4.57
CA GLU A 119 11.03 -3.99 -5.81
C GLU A 119 10.18 -3.35 -6.92
N VAL A 120 8.95 -2.92 -6.61
CA VAL A 120 8.06 -2.24 -7.57
C VAL A 120 8.71 -0.96 -8.09
N ILE A 121 9.20 -0.10 -7.19
CA ILE A 121 9.86 1.16 -7.56
C ILE A 121 11.14 0.89 -8.36
N ALA A 122 11.98 -0.07 -7.94
CA ALA A 122 13.22 -0.39 -8.65
C ALA A 122 12.96 -0.89 -10.07
N ASN A 123 12.02 -1.83 -10.24
CA ASN A 123 11.66 -2.37 -11.54
C ASN A 123 11.05 -1.30 -12.45
N ARG A 124 10.19 -0.43 -11.92
CA ARG A 124 9.64 0.68 -12.69
C ARG A 124 10.71 1.72 -13.05
N ALA A 125 11.58 2.08 -12.12
CA ALA A 125 12.71 2.98 -12.40
C ALA A 125 13.66 2.41 -13.45
N ASN A 126 13.92 1.09 -13.41
CA ASN A 126 14.73 0.42 -14.45
C ASN A 126 14.10 0.55 -15.84
N GLU A 127 12.79 0.34 -15.98
CA GLU A 127 12.11 0.56 -17.25
C GLU A 127 12.23 2.02 -17.73
N LEU A 128 12.05 2.99 -16.84
CA LEU A 128 12.20 4.42 -17.16
C LEU A 128 13.61 4.77 -17.65
N LEU A 129 14.60 3.98 -17.26
CA LEU A 129 16.00 4.12 -17.67
C LEU A 129 16.40 3.23 -18.84
N GLY A 130 15.44 2.49 -19.46
CA GLY A 130 15.68 1.58 -20.58
C GLY A 130 16.19 0.20 -20.17
N GLY A 131 16.15 -0.13 -18.87
CA GLY A 131 16.52 -1.46 -18.34
C GLY A 131 15.36 -2.46 -18.39
N LYS A 132 15.61 -3.68 -17.89
CA LYS A 132 14.64 -4.78 -17.81
C LYS A 132 14.15 -5.01 -16.39
N ARG A 133 12.89 -5.44 -16.26
CA ARG A 133 12.34 -5.90 -14.97
C ARG A 133 13.14 -7.08 -14.44
N GLY A 134 13.39 -7.12 -13.13
CA GLY A 134 14.14 -8.17 -12.46
C GLY A 134 15.66 -8.10 -12.61
N ALA A 135 16.18 -7.20 -13.45
CA ALA A 135 17.63 -7.07 -13.67
C ALA A 135 18.38 -6.44 -12.48
N LYS A 136 17.67 -5.77 -11.57
CA LYS A 136 18.25 -5.01 -10.43
C LYS A 136 19.31 -3.98 -10.84
N ALA A 137 19.32 -3.60 -12.10
CA ALA A 137 20.24 -2.64 -12.69
C ALA A 137 19.51 -1.82 -13.77
N PRO A 138 19.78 -0.51 -13.87
CA PRO A 138 20.72 0.30 -13.10
C PRO A 138 20.24 0.64 -11.66
N VAL A 139 19.00 0.37 -11.28
CA VAL A 139 18.45 0.62 -9.93
C VAL A 139 18.26 -0.71 -9.19
N HIS A 140 18.89 -0.84 -8.02
CA HIS A 140 18.74 -1.98 -7.13
C HIS A 140 17.74 -1.66 -6.00
N PRO A 141 16.83 -2.60 -5.61
CA PRO A 141 15.81 -2.35 -4.59
C PRO A 141 16.39 -1.95 -3.22
N ASN A 142 17.43 -2.67 -2.76
CA ASN A 142 18.04 -2.40 -1.46
C ASN A 142 19.04 -1.25 -1.51
N ASP A 143 19.97 -1.28 -2.48
CA ASP A 143 21.13 -0.38 -2.48
C ASP A 143 20.75 1.04 -2.87
N HIS A 144 19.70 1.23 -3.68
CA HIS A 144 19.30 2.54 -4.18
C HIS A 144 17.93 2.98 -3.64
N VAL A 145 16.87 2.16 -3.75
CA VAL A 145 15.52 2.56 -3.30
C VAL A 145 15.44 2.58 -1.78
N ASN A 146 16.08 1.62 -1.10
CA ASN A 146 16.09 1.52 0.37
C ASN A 146 17.33 2.19 1.00
N MET A 147 18.12 2.91 0.23
CA MET A 147 19.34 3.58 0.73
C MET A 147 19.06 4.43 1.96
N SER A 148 19.89 4.28 3.00
CA SER A 148 19.82 5.02 4.28
C SER A 148 18.52 4.81 5.06
N GLN A 149 17.79 3.69 4.85
CA GLN A 149 16.51 3.42 5.50
C GLN A 149 16.50 2.07 6.20
N SER A 150 15.82 2.02 7.36
CA SER A 150 15.41 0.80 8.03
C SER A 150 13.89 0.67 7.97
N SER A 151 13.37 -0.54 7.72
CA SER A 151 11.91 -0.80 7.78
C SER A 151 11.34 -0.57 9.19
N ASN A 152 12.16 -0.70 10.24
CA ASN A 152 11.75 -0.41 11.62
C ASN A 152 11.42 1.07 11.85
N ASP A 153 11.88 1.97 10.99
CA ASP A 153 11.55 3.39 10.99
C ASP A 153 10.57 3.74 9.86
N SER A 154 10.88 3.36 8.62
CA SER A 154 10.11 3.78 7.45
C SER A 154 8.67 3.24 7.46
N PHE A 155 8.42 2.03 7.98
CA PHE A 155 7.08 1.48 8.03
C PHE A 155 6.18 2.18 9.08
N PRO A 156 6.56 2.36 10.36
CA PRO A 156 5.77 3.15 11.30
C PRO A 156 5.63 4.61 10.88
N THR A 157 6.64 5.21 10.26
CA THR A 157 6.53 6.55 9.66
C THR A 157 5.41 6.59 8.62
N ALA A 158 5.35 5.62 7.72
CA ALA A 158 4.28 5.52 6.73
C ALA A 158 2.90 5.31 7.38
N MET A 159 2.81 4.52 8.47
CA MET A 159 1.56 4.38 9.23
C MET A 159 1.07 5.73 9.77
N HIS A 160 1.96 6.54 10.36
CA HIS A 160 1.62 7.87 10.86
C HIS A 160 1.20 8.82 9.73
N ILE A 161 1.91 8.84 8.61
CA ILE A 161 1.55 9.64 7.44
C ILE A 161 0.16 9.25 6.92
N ALA A 162 -0.09 7.95 6.74
CA ALA A 162 -1.36 7.45 6.26
C ALA A 162 -2.52 7.81 7.21
N ALA A 163 -2.33 7.62 8.52
CA ALA A 163 -3.32 7.96 9.54
C ALA A 163 -3.62 9.47 9.54
N ALA A 164 -2.59 10.32 9.55
CA ALA A 164 -2.74 11.77 9.53
C ALA A 164 -3.51 12.25 8.28
N GLN A 165 -3.15 11.73 7.11
CA GLN A 165 -3.85 12.05 5.86
C GLN A 165 -5.33 11.64 5.90
N ARG A 166 -5.64 10.40 6.32
CA ARG A 166 -7.02 9.91 6.36
C ARG A 166 -7.87 10.65 7.40
N ILE A 167 -7.30 10.99 8.55
CA ILE A 167 -7.98 11.81 9.56
C ILE A 167 -8.30 13.19 9.01
N THR A 168 -7.32 13.86 8.41
CA THR A 168 -7.46 15.26 7.99
C THR A 168 -8.34 15.39 6.74
N ILE A 169 -8.18 14.48 5.76
CA ILE A 169 -8.84 14.62 4.45
C ILE A 169 -10.24 14.01 4.45
N ASP A 170 -10.45 12.92 5.22
CA ASP A 170 -11.72 12.18 5.15
C ASP A 170 -12.51 12.26 6.45
N LEU A 171 -11.91 11.89 7.60
CA LEU A 171 -12.65 11.74 8.85
C LEU A 171 -13.19 13.08 9.35
N ILE A 172 -12.34 14.10 9.46
CA ILE A 172 -12.78 15.43 9.97
C ILE A 172 -13.87 16.02 9.10
N PRO A 173 -13.76 16.10 7.76
CA PRO A 173 -14.85 16.59 6.92
C PRO A 173 -16.14 15.78 7.03
N ALA A 174 -16.06 14.44 7.18
CA ALA A 174 -17.23 13.59 7.35
C ALA A 174 -17.94 13.84 8.69
N LEU A 175 -17.17 13.99 9.78
CA LEU A 175 -17.71 14.35 11.10
C LEU A 175 -18.37 15.74 11.07
N ASP A 176 -17.75 16.72 10.44
CA ASP A 176 -18.32 18.04 10.30
C ASP A 176 -19.63 18.04 9.49
N TYR A 177 -19.68 17.22 8.42
CA TYR A 177 -20.91 17.04 7.65
C TYR A 177 -22.03 16.46 8.52
N LEU A 178 -21.75 15.38 9.25
CA LEU A 178 -22.70 14.75 10.16
C LEU A 178 -23.17 15.71 11.27
N ALA A 179 -22.22 16.41 11.90
CA ALA A 179 -22.54 17.37 12.97
C ALA A 179 -23.48 18.49 12.49
N ARG A 180 -23.26 19.02 11.26
CA ARG A 180 -24.18 20.02 10.66
C ARG A 180 -25.58 19.43 10.42
N ALA A 181 -25.67 18.20 9.94
CA ALA A 181 -26.94 17.53 9.70
C ALA A 181 -27.71 17.31 11.00
N LEU A 182 -27.04 16.85 12.07
CA LEU A 182 -27.64 16.65 13.39
C LEU A 182 -28.11 17.97 13.99
N ARG A 183 -27.30 19.03 13.96
CA ARG A 183 -27.69 20.38 14.47
C ARG A 183 -28.93 20.93 13.72
N LYS A 184 -29.07 20.65 12.41
CA LYS A 184 -30.25 21.03 11.66
C LYS A 184 -31.51 20.30 12.19
N LYS A 185 -31.39 19.02 12.51
CA LYS A 185 -32.49 18.20 13.05
C LYS A 185 -32.81 18.57 14.49
N GLU A 186 -31.80 18.79 15.33
CA GLU A 186 -31.96 19.32 16.68
C GLU A 186 -32.84 20.57 16.70
N LYS A 187 -32.49 21.59 15.90
CA LYS A 187 -33.28 22.82 15.80
C LYS A 187 -34.71 22.59 15.28
N ALA A 188 -34.87 21.73 14.26
CA ALA A 188 -36.18 21.45 13.67
C ALA A 188 -37.10 20.72 14.66
N PHE A 189 -36.57 19.88 15.54
CA PHE A 189 -37.31 19.01 16.44
C PHE A 189 -37.31 19.49 17.90
N ALA A 190 -36.75 20.67 18.18
CA ALA A 190 -36.61 21.21 19.53
C ALA A 190 -37.94 21.36 20.29
N LYS A 191 -39.10 21.50 19.57
CA LYS A 191 -40.43 21.66 20.18
C LYS A 191 -41.24 20.35 20.18
N ILE A 192 -40.72 19.26 19.67
CA ILE A 192 -41.42 17.98 19.64
C ILE A 192 -41.11 17.25 20.94
N VAL A 193 -42.08 17.23 21.87
CA VAL A 193 -41.95 16.50 23.15
C VAL A 193 -42.18 15.03 22.94
N LYS A 194 -41.33 14.21 23.51
CA LYS A 194 -41.42 12.75 23.53
C LYS A 194 -40.97 12.19 24.87
N ILE A 195 -41.32 10.94 25.12
CA ILE A 195 -40.78 10.21 26.28
C ILE A 195 -39.36 9.71 25.95
N GLY A 196 -38.42 9.84 26.88
CA GLY A 196 -37.13 9.16 26.87
C GLY A 196 -37.32 7.67 27.15
N ARG A 197 -36.31 6.86 26.82
CA ARG A 197 -36.36 5.41 27.00
C ARG A 197 -35.03 4.88 27.53
N THR A 198 -35.10 4.04 28.54
CA THR A 198 -33.99 3.19 29.01
C THR A 198 -34.41 1.72 28.83
N HIS A 199 -33.58 0.92 28.16
CA HIS A 199 -33.96 -0.44 27.78
C HIS A 199 -35.33 -0.45 27.09
N THR A 200 -36.35 -1.12 27.69
CA THR A 200 -37.73 -1.19 27.20
C THR A 200 -38.70 -0.34 28.04
N GLN A 201 -38.21 0.45 28.97
CA GLN A 201 -38.99 1.24 29.93
C GLN A 201 -38.99 2.73 29.60
N ASP A 202 -40.06 3.38 29.94
CA ASP A 202 -40.14 4.85 29.87
C ASP A 202 -39.15 5.50 30.84
N ALA A 203 -38.48 6.56 30.37
CA ALA A 203 -37.62 7.40 31.21
C ALA A 203 -38.25 8.79 31.35
N THR A 204 -37.45 9.85 31.39
CA THR A 204 -37.94 11.23 31.52
C THR A 204 -38.49 11.77 30.21
N PRO A 205 -39.48 12.69 30.24
CA PRO A 205 -39.85 13.48 29.06
C PRO A 205 -38.68 14.34 28.60
N LEU A 206 -38.52 14.45 27.29
CA LEU A 206 -37.50 15.27 26.64
C LEU A 206 -37.98 15.74 25.26
N THR A 207 -37.27 16.64 24.62
CA THR A 207 -37.55 16.99 23.21
C THR A 207 -36.82 16.02 22.25
N LEU A 208 -37.36 15.85 21.05
CA LEU A 208 -36.74 15.03 20.02
C LEU A 208 -35.44 15.70 19.48
N GLY A 209 -35.34 16.99 19.54
CA GLY A 209 -34.10 17.74 19.24
C GLY A 209 -33.10 17.59 20.38
#